data_a3e92169a3729b39cb0935214de37f77
#
_entry.id   a3e92169a3729b39cb0935214de37f77
#
_cell.length_a   1.000
_cell.length_b   1.000
_cell.length_c   1.000
_cell.angle_alpha   90.00
_cell.angle_beta   90.00
_cell.angle_gamma   90.00
#
_symmetry.space_group_name_H-M   'P 1'
#
loop_
_entity.id
_entity.type
_entity.pdbx_description
1 polymer ?
#
loop_
_entity_poly.entity_id
_entity_poly.type
_entity_poly.pdbx_seq_one_letter_code
_entity_poly.pdbx_strand_id
1 'polypeptide(L)'
;MAHPQIAVFARLAKNTDMPQRVIFGQASKLSRTMHAIRYNAVRDEFYVGNPFAQAVLTFRGAANGQESPIRIIQGPKTTLNTPDTLEVDPVHEELLVPEDDRVAVFPVVANGDTAPLREFHSPAKDGWKAAGGIAVDPIHNVIVLAGTVLGEKNKAGYSSPYGDNREALLIFDRLASGEVQPIRVIRGSKTGMHAVRQIEIQPKGGWIVISQMTAGELPEPEGTYIGVYSINDSGNVPPRWKIDGKPSTGMKKPHGIALDPNHKEVIVADMRLNAILTFYFPEIF
;
A
#
# COMPACT_ATOMS: atom_id res chain seq x y z
N MET A 1 20.25 5.88 -16.88
CA MET A 1 19.75 5.38 -15.56
C MET A 1 18.67 6.33 -15.09
N ALA A 2 17.49 5.81 -14.71
CA ALA A 2 16.47 6.66 -14.13
C ALA A 2 16.95 7.21 -12.77
N HIS A 3 16.87 8.52 -12.59
CA HIS A 3 17.13 9.14 -11.30
C HIS A 3 15.87 9.06 -10.44
N PRO A 4 16.00 8.83 -9.11
CA PRO A 4 14.85 8.85 -8.21
C PRO A 4 14.20 10.23 -8.25
N GLN A 5 12.87 10.25 -8.46
CA GLN A 5 12.10 11.49 -8.51
C GLN A 5 10.65 11.24 -8.15
N ILE A 6 9.97 12.29 -7.70
CA ILE A 6 8.52 12.33 -7.52
C ILE A 6 7.99 13.39 -8.47
N ALA A 7 7.13 12.97 -9.40
CA ALA A 7 6.52 13.87 -10.38
C ALA A 7 5.05 14.11 -10.01
N VAL A 8 4.63 15.36 -9.98
CA VAL A 8 3.26 15.78 -9.69
C VAL A 8 2.62 16.30 -10.97
N PHE A 9 1.56 15.64 -11.39
CA PHE A 9 0.80 16.00 -12.60
C PHE A 9 -0.52 16.68 -12.25
N ALA A 10 -1.05 17.46 -13.18
CA ALA A 10 -2.43 17.90 -13.10
C ALA A 10 -3.38 16.68 -13.13
N ARG A 11 -4.50 16.72 -12.37
CA ARG A 11 -5.45 15.59 -12.30
C ARG A 11 -5.94 15.14 -13.69
N LEU A 12 -6.12 16.09 -14.61
CA LEU A 12 -6.59 15.82 -15.98
C LEU A 12 -5.45 15.74 -17.00
N ALA A 13 -4.20 15.56 -16.55
CA ALA A 13 -3.07 15.38 -17.46
C ALA A 13 -3.28 14.18 -18.39
N LYS A 14 -2.86 14.31 -19.63
CA LYS A 14 -3.03 13.30 -20.68
C LYS A 14 -1.74 13.07 -21.46
N ASN A 15 -1.54 11.82 -21.86
CA ASN A 15 -0.47 11.41 -22.77
C ASN A 15 0.93 11.93 -22.33
N THR A 16 1.42 12.93 -23.05
CA THR A 16 2.76 13.51 -22.88
C THR A 16 2.78 14.82 -22.12
N ASP A 17 1.70 15.14 -21.38
CA ASP A 17 1.68 16.33 -20.54
C ASP A 17 2.84 16.28 -19.53
N MET A 18 3.51 17.42 -19.35
CA MET A 18 4.63 17.53 -18.45
C MET A 18 4.14 17.64 -17.00
N PRO A 19 4.91 17.13 -16.04
CA PRO A 19 4.59 17.32 -14.63
C PRO A 19 4.64 18.81 -14.27
N GLN A 20 3.75 19.24 -13.41
CA GLN A 20 3.72 20.61 -12.88
C GLN A 20 4.90 20.87 -11.91
N ARG A 21 5.33 19.84 -11.21
CA ARG A 21 6.44 19.88 -10.24
C ARG A 21 7.16 18.54 -10.25
N VAL A 22 8.47 18.58 -10.00
CA VAL A 22 9.29 17.36 -9.84
C VAL A 22 10.24 17.57 -8.67
N ILE A 23 10.24 16.64 -7.72
CA ILE A 23 11.21 16.57 -6.64
C ILE A 23 12.29 15.58 -7.05
N PHE A 24 13.56 16.00 -7.01
CA PHE A 24 14.68 15.21 -7.45
C PHE A 24 16.02 15.66 -6.82
N GLY A 25 17.08 14.96 -7.11
CA GLY A 25 18.45 15.35 -6.74
C GLY A 25 18.84 14.98 -5.31
N GLN A 26 20.10 15.22 -4.98
CA GLN A 26 20.70 14.73 -3.73
C GLN A 26 20.06 15.33 -2.46
N ALA A 27 19.67 16.59 -2.51
CA ALA A 27 19.05 17.24 -1.36
C ALA A 27 17.71 16.58 -0.97
N SER A 28 16.98 16.02 -1.92
CA SER A 28 15.72 15.32 -1.67
C SER A 28 15.89 14.00 -0.91
N LYS A 29 17.10 13.45 -0.87
CA LYS A 29 17.42 12.14 -0.24
C LYS A 29 16.59 10.96 -0.78
N LEU A 30 15.94 11.13 -1.92
CA LEU A 30 15.21 10.06 -2.59
C LEU A 30 16.18 8.96 -3.07
N SER A 31 15.83 7.70 -2.88
CA SER A 31 16.58 6.54 -3.36
C SER A 31 15.83 5.78 -4.46
N ARG A 32 16.46 4.77 -5.07
CA ARG A 32 15.92 4.08 -6.24
C ARG A 32 14.70 3.18 -5.97
N THR A 33 14.55 2.66 -4.80
CA THR A 33 13.57 1.61 -4.49
C THR A 33 12.48 2.09 -3.55
N MET A 34 12.02 3.30 -3.74
CA MET A 34 10.87 3.80 -3.03
C MET A 34 9.60 3.29 -3.72
N HIS A 35 8.77 2.57 -2.97
CA HIS A 35 7.57 1.94 -3.52
C HIS A 35 6.27 2.55 -3.00
N ALA A 36 6.30 3.31 -1.91
CA ALA A 36 5.10 3.90 -1.35
C ALA A 36 5.24 5.40 -1.14
N ILE A 37 4.16 6.08 -1.44
CA ILE A 37 3.92 7.48 -1.15
C ILE A 37 2.51 7.63 -0.60
N ARG A 38 2.34 8.41 0.49
CA ARG A 38 1.04 8.73 1.08
C ARG A 38 0.91 10.22 1.30
N TYR A 39 -0.27 10.74 1.00
CA TYR A 39 -0.55 12.17 1.16
C TYR A 39 -1.52 12.41 2.31
N ASN A 40 -1.15 13.32 3.20
CA ASN A 40 -2.00 13.82 4.26
C ASN A 40 -2.57 15.19 3.87
N ALA A 41 -3.82 15.22 3.46
CA ALA A 41 -4.47 16.44 3.00
C ALA A 41 -4.73 17.44 4.14
N VAL A 42 -4.81 17.00 5.40
CA VAL A 42 -5.01 17.87 6.56
C VAL A 42 -3.77 18.71 6.83
N ARG A 43 -2.59 18.13 6.63
CA ARG A 43 -1.30 18.78 6.89
C ARG A 43 -0.64 19.35 5.63
N ASP A 44 -1.16 19.05 4.45
CA ASP A 44 -0.50 19.30 3.16
C ASP A 44 0.92 18.73 3.12
N GLU A 45 1.06 17.47 3.51
CA GLU A 45 2.34 16.77 3.57
C GLU A 45 2.24 15.42 2.88
N PHE A 46 3.35 14.93 2.33
CA PHE A 46 3.41 13.55 1.87
C PHE A 46 4.63 12.81 2.44
N TYR A 47 4.47 11.52 2.62
CA TYR A 47 5.39 10.61 3.27
C TYR A 47 5.88 9.58 2.28
N VAL A 48 7.18 9.29 2.30
CA VAL A 48 7.83 8.38 1.36
C VAL A 48 8.68 7.39 2.14
N GLY A 49 8.44 6.10 1.94
CA GLY A 49 9.32 5.04 2.45
C GLY A 49 10.64 5.02 1.68
N ASN A 50 11.76 4.93 2.40
CA ASN A 50 13.09 4.81 1.83
C ASN A 50 13.80 3.58 2.42
N PRO A 51 13.57 2.37 1.87
CA PRO A 51 14.04 1.12 2.47
C PRO A 51 15.56 1.03 2.58
N PHE A 52 16.33 1.49 1.60
CA PHE A 52 17.78 1.42 1.66
C PHE A 52 18.41 2.36 2.70
N ALA A 53 17.74 3.46 3.00
CA ALA A 53 18.19 4.36 4.06
C ALA A 53 17.58 4.02 5.42
N GLN A 54 16.70 3.01 5.50
CA GLN A 54 15.94 2.66 6.70
C GLN A 54 15.23 3.89 7.28
N ALA A 55 14.54 4.63 6.42
CA ALA A 55 14.00 5.95 6.75
C ALA A 55 12.60 6.17 6.17
N VAL A 56 11.84 7.05 6.80
CA VAL A 56 10.67 7.68 6.19
C VAL A 56 10.97 9.16 6.00
N LEU A 57 10.77 9.64 4.78
CA LEU A 57 10.94 11.04 4.40
C LEU A 57 9.59 11.74 4.36
N THR A 58 9.49 12.94 4.94
CA THR A 58 8.29 13.77 4.87
C THR A 58 8.60 15.04 4.10
N PHE A 59 7.76 15.38 3.13
CA PHE A 59 7.83 16.62 2.36
C PHE A 59 6.55 17.42 2.53
N ARG A 60 6.64 18.73 2.37
CA ARG A 60 5.44 19.57 2.24
C ARG A 60 4.75 19.33 0.89
N GLY A 61 3.44 19.49 0.79
CA GLY A 61 2.68 19.21 -0.42
C GLY A 61 3.11 20.02 -1.64
N ALA A 62 3.61 21.24 -1.43
CA ALA A 62 4.12 22.12 -2.50
C ALA A 62 5.61 21.92 -2.85
N ALA A 63 6.28 20.90 -2.31
CA ALA A 63 7.72 20.67 -2.55
C ALA A 63 8.05 20.55 -4.05
N ASN A 64 9.20 21.09 -4.47
CA ASN A 64 9.64 21.11 -5.86
C ASN A 64 11.18 21.20 -5.98
N GLY A 65 11.73 20.75 -7.09
CA GLY A 65 13.16 20.81 -7.37
C GLY A 65 14.01 19.96 -6.43
N GLN A 66 15.13 20.47 -5.98
CA GLN A 66 16.04 19.82 -5.04
C GLN A 66 15.67 20.10 -3.56
N GLU A 67 14.40 20.19 -3.26
CA GLU A 67 13.96 20.46 -1.91
C GLU A 67 14.22 19.27 -0.97
N SER A 68 14.75 19.58 0.20
CA SER A 68 14.99 18.59 1.26
C SER A 68 13.69 18.19 1.95
N PRO A 69 13.58 16.95 2.48
CA PRO A 69 12.48 16.61 3.36
C PRO A 69 12.45 17.52 4.59
N ILE A 70 11.25 17.87 5.01
CA ILE A 70 11.03 18.68 6.22
C ILE A 70 11.20 17.87 7.52
N ARG A 71 11.04 16.55 7.44
CA ARG A 71 11.30 15.60 8.52
C ARG A 71 11.83 14.28 7.95
N ILE A 72 12.62 13.59 8.76
CA ILE A 72 13.16 12.26 8.45
C ILE A 72 13.07 11.43 9.72
N ILE A 73 12.34 10.32 9.67
CA ILE A 73 12.38 9.29 10.72
C ILE A 73 13.48 8.32 10.34
N GLN A 74 14.54 8.25 11.16
CA GLN A 74 15.70 7.41 10.91
C GLN A 74 16.53 7.23 12.20
N GLY A 75 17.01 6.04 12.45
CA GLY A 75 17.91 5.73 13.56
C GLY A 75 17.51 4.46 14.30
N PRO A 76 18.36 3.96 15.21
CA PRO A 76 18.15 2.66 15.85
C PRO A 76 16.91 2.56 16.73
N LYS A 77 16.43 3.66 17.32
CA LYS A 77 15.21 3.67 18.13
C LYS A 77 13.95 3.56 17.30
N THR A 78 14.03 3.85 16.00
CA THR A 78 12.85 3.79 15.12
C THR A 78 12.42 2.37 14.82
N THR A 79 13.27 1.38 15.02
CA THR A 79 13.10 -0.03 14.66
C THR A 79 12.87 -0.29 13.17
N LEU A 80 12.96 0.74 12.31
CA LEU A 80 12.83 0.64 10.86
C LEU A 80 14.00 -0.16 10.27
N ASN A 81 13.66 -1.15 9.45
CA ASN A 81 14.63 -1.98 8.74
C ASN A 81 14.51 -1.82 7.23
N THR A 82 13.32 -2.07 6.67
CA THR A 82 13.04 -1.93 5.24
C THR A 82 11.67 -1.30 5.01
N PRO A 83 11.48 0.00 5.34
CA PRO A 83 10.20 0.69 5.21
C PRO A 83 9.81 0.85 3.73
N ASP A 84 9.33 -0.23 3.13
CA ASP A 84 8.98 -0.32 1.71
C ASP A 84 7.58 0.23 1.43
N THR A 85 6.66 0.02 2.36
CA THR A 85 5.30 0.57 2.32
C THR A 85 5.00 1.37 3.58
N LEU A 86 3.99 2.21 3.53
CA LEU A 86 3.51 2.98 4.66
C LEU A 86 2.07 3.44 4.44
N GLU A 87 1.40 3.82 5.53
CA GLU A 87 0.06 4.40 5.50
C GLU A 87 -0.03 5.57 6.50
N VAL A 88 -0.90 6.51 6.22
CA VAL A 88 -1.18 7.67 7.06
C VAL A 88 -2.63 7.67 7.49
N ASP A 89 -2.87 7.72 8.79
CA ASP A 89 -4.17 8.01 9.39
C ASP A 89 -4.25 9.51 9.73
N PRO A 90 -4.88 10.32 8.87
CA PRO A 90 -4.97 11.75 9.12
C PRO A 90 -5.94 12.12 10.24
N VAL A 91 -6.83 11.21 10.65
CA VAL A 91 -7.81 11.43 11.72
C VAL A 91 -7.16 11.31 13.09
N HIS A 92 -6.30 10.30 13.25
CA HIS A 92 -5.61 10.03 14.52
C HIS A 92 -4.16 10.51 14.52
N GLU A 93 -3.71 11.16 13.42
CA GLU A 93 -2.35 11.67 13.24
C GLU A 93 -1.26 10.59 13.40
N GLU A 94 -1.52 9.42 12.85
CA GLU A 94 -0.62 8.26 12.91
C GLU A 94 -0.03 7.92 11.54
N LEU A 95 1.24 7.53 11.54
CA LEU A 95 1.97 6.98 10.40
C LEU A 95 2.29 5.51 10.71
N LEU A 96 1.79 4.60 9.88
CA LEU A 96 1.94 3.16 10.03
C LEU A 96 2.98 2.65 9.04
N VAL A 97 3.97 1.93 9.51
CA VAL A 97 5.06 1.38 8.69
C VAL A 97 5.15 -0.13 8.94
N PRO A 98 4.68 -0.96 7.99
CA PRO A 98 4.83 -2.40 8.10
C PRO A 98 6.28 -2.80 7.79
N GLU A 99 6.75 -3.76 8.55
CA GLU A 99 7.96 -4.53 8.35
C GLU A 99 7.58 -6.01 8.16
N ASP A 100 8.51 -6.92 7.99
CA ASP A 100 8.23 -8.34 7.69
C ASP A 100 7.22 -8.99 8.67
N ASP A 101 7.44 -8.83 9.98
CA ASP A 101 6.67 -9.49 11.03
C ASP A 101 6.02 -8.54 12.04
N ARG A 102 6.01 -7.25 11.75
CA ARG A 102 5.44 -6.22 12.64
C ARG A 102 4.97 -4.99 11.87
N VAL A 103 4.24 -4.14 12.56
CA VAL A 103 3.89 -2.78 12.12
C VAL A 103 4.29 -1.80 13.21
N ALA A 104 5.13 -0.83 12.86
CA ALA A 104 5.50 0.28 13.73
C ALA A 104 4.57 1.48 13.47
N VAL A 105 4.09 2.11 14.53
CA VAL A 105 3.17 3.26 14.45
C VAL A 105 3.82 4.48 15.08
N PHE A 106 3.98 5.54 14.29
CA PHE A 106 4.58 6.79 14.70
C PHE A 106 3.56 7.93 14.69
N PRO A 107 3.78 9.01 15.45
CA PRO A 107 3.04 10.25 15.18
C PRO A 107 3.45 10.80 13.80
N VAL A 108 2.52 11.39 13.04
CA VAL A 108 2.82 11.97 11.71
C VAL A 108 3.89 13.08 11.77
N VAL A 109 4.12 13.65 12.94
CA VAL A 109 5.15 14.68 13.17
C VAL A 109 6.49 14.12 13.62
N ALA A 110 6.67 12.81 13.71
CA ALA A 110 7.91 12.18 14.13
C ALA A 110 9.10 12.63 13.29
N ASN A 111 10.25 12.80 13.92
CA ASN A 111 11.49 13.26 13.28
C ASN A 111 12.71 12.70 14.03
N GLY A 112 13.77 12.37 13.29
CA GLY A 112 15.02 11.85 13.84
C GLY A 112 14.89 10.43 14.38
N ASP A 113 15.70 10.09 15.37
CA ASP A 113 15.74 8.78 16.03
C ASP A 113 14.63 8.63 17.08
N THR A 114 13.39 8.64 16.62
CA THR A 114 12.17 8.61 17.45
C THR A 114 11.63 7.19 17.53
N ALA A 115 11.44 6.67 18.75
CA ALA A 115 10.76 5.39 18.94
C ALA A 115 9.29 5.47 18.49
N PRO A 116 8.71 4.37 17.99
CA PRO A 116 7.28 4.33 17.67
C PRO A 116 6.43 4.54 18.93
N LEU A 117 5.20 5.06 18.73
CA LEU A 117 4.18 5.15 19.79
C LEU A 117 3.79 3.77 20.30
N ARG A 118 3.69 2.83 19.39
CA ARG A 118 3.40 1.42 19.61
C ARG A 118 3.88 0.59 18.43
N GLU A 119 4.06 -0.67 18.69
CA GLU A 119 4.24 -1.71 17.65
C GLU A 119 3.29 -2.85 17.93
N PHE A 120 2.82 -3.49 16.87
CA PHE A 120 2.21 -4.80 16.97
C PHE A 120 2.95 -5.78 16.07
N HIS A 121 3.09 -7.00 16.52
CA HIS A 121 3.90 -7.99 15.84
C HIS A 121 3.25 -9.37 15.81
N SER A 122 3.73 -10.16 14.87
CA SER A 122 3.29 -11.51 14.63
C SER A 122 3.69 -12.43 15.78
N PRO A 123 2.79 -13.32 16.23
CA PRO A 123 3.17 -14.40 17.14
C PRO A 123 4.26 -15.31 16.55
N ALA A 124 5.13 -15.82 17.42
CA ALA A 124 6.20 -16.73 17.02
C ALA A 124 5.68 -18.05 16.40
N LYS A 125 4.48 -18.48 16.84
CA LYS A 125 3.82 -19.68 16.32
C LYS A 125 2.52 -19.31 15.61
N ASP A 126 2.32 -19.91 14.43
CA ASP A 126 1.12 -19.70 13.61
C ASP A 126 0.80 -18.21 13.34
N GLY A 127 1.85 -17.42 13.19
CA GLY A 127 1.78 -15.99 13.01
C GLY A 127 1.50 -15.57 11.55
N TRP A 128 1.93 -14.36 11.23
CA TRP A 128 1.76 -13.74 9.92
C TRP A 128 3.01 -12.98 9.49
N LYS A 129 3.09 -12.65 8.20
CA LYS A 129 4.11 -11.76 7.65
C LYS A 129 3.46 -10.75 6.72
N ALA A 130 3.94 -9.51 6.78
CA ALA A 130 3.61 -8.50 5.79
C ALA A 130 4.31 -8.82 4.46
N ALA A 131 3.61 -8.62 3.34
CA ALA A 131 4.13 -8.91 2.02
C ALA A 131 3.78 -7.85 0.97
N GLY A 132 3.08 -6.80 1.35
CA GLY A 132 2.63 -5.77 0.42
C GLY A 132 2.07 -4.55 1.13
N GLY A 133 1.02 -3.97 0.56
CA GLY A 133 0.41 -2.73 1.04
C GLY A 133 -0.23 -2.83 2.41
N ILE A 134 -0.39 -1.66 3.00
CA ILE A 134 -1.13 -1.44 4.25
C ILE A 134 -2.14 -0.31 4.02
N ALA A 135 -3.29 -0.38 4.67
CA ALA A 135 -4.27 0.71 4.71
C ALA A 135 -4.99 0.76 6.06
N VAL A 136 -5.48 1.94 6.43
CA VAL A 136 -6.22 2.16 7.67
C VAL A 136 -7.63 2.65 7.37
N ASP A 137 -8.60 2.14 8.13
CA ASP A 137 -9.96 2.66 8.18
C ASP A 137 -10.18 3.35 9.53
N PRO A 138 -10.10 4.69 9.58
CA PRO A 138 -10.26 5.42 10.83
C PRO A 138 -11.71 5.47 11.33
N ILE A 139 -12.70 5.18 10.47
CA ILE A 139 -14.12 5.16 10.84
C ILE A 139 -14.46 3.86 11.55
N HIS A 140 -14.03 2.72 11.00
CA HIS A 140 -14.31 1.40 11.55
C HIS A 140 -13.20 0.87 12.47
N ASN A 141 -12.15 1.67 12.70
CA ASN A 141 -11.01 1.34 13.57
C ASN A 141 -10.32 0.03 13.20
N VAL A 142 -9.99 -0.16 11.92
CA VAL A 142 -9.23 -1.33 11.46
C VAL A 142 -8.03 -0.95 10.61
N ILE A 143 -7.02 -1.80 10.66
CA ILE A 143 -5.85 -1.81 9.77
C ILE A 143 -5.98 -3.03 8.87
N VAL A 144 -5.74 -2.87 7.58
CA VAL A 144 -5.67 -3.97 6.62
C VAL A 144 -4.26 -4.07 6.06
N LEU A 145 -3.68 -5.25 6.12
CA LEU A 145 -2.33 -5.54 5.67
C LEU A 145 -2.37 -6.65 4.61
N ALA A 146 -1.72 -6.46 3.48
CA ALA A 146 -1.42 -7.58 2.57
C ALA A 146 -0.30 -8.41 3.17
N GLY A 147 -0.50 -9.71 3.25
CA GLY A 147 0.47 -10.57 3.90
C GLY A 147 0.20 -12.06 3.71
N THR A 148 0.91 -12.85 4.47
CA THR A 148 0.77 -14.30 4.49
C THR A 148 0.51 -14.79 5.91
N VAL A 149 -0.26 -15.88 6.05
CA VAL A 149 -0.44 -16.58 7.33
C VAL A 149 0.54 -17.73 7.41
N LEU A 150 1.27 -17.82 8.52
CA LEU A 150 2.26 -18.86 8.78
C LEU A 150 1.60 -20.09 9.45
N GLY A 151 2.30 -21.22 9.46
CA GLY A 151 1.89 -22.43 10.22
C GLY A 151 0.88 -23.35 9.50
N GLU A 152 0.17 -22.91 8.49
CA GLU A 152 -0.65 -23.82 7.70
C GLU A 152 0.18 -24.48 6.60
N LYS A 153 0.45 -25.78 6.78
CA LYS A 153 0.94 -26.61 5.67
C LYS A 153 -0.10 -26.54 4.56
N ASN A 154 0.36 -26.38 3.32
CA ASN A 154 -0.51 -26.45 2.14
C ASN A 154 -1.38 -27.69 2.24
N LYS A 155 -2.66 -27.54 2.55
CA LYS A 155 -3.61 -28.65 2.42
C LYS A 155 -3.69 -28.95 0.93
N ALA A 156 -3.49 -30.23 0.56
CA ALA A 156 -3.58 -30.68 -0.81
C ALA A 156 -4.87 -30.13 -1.47
N GLY A 157 -4.70 -29.41 -2.59
CA GLY A 157 -5.80 -28.73 -3.28
C GLY A 157 -5.61 -27.21 -3.44
N TYR A 158 -4.59 -26.64 -2.85
CA TYR A 158 -4.28 -25.18 -2.96
C TYR A 158 -3.14 -24.92 -3.97
N SER A 159 -3.09 -25.62 -5.09
CA SER A 159 -2.22 -25.23 -6.20
C SER A 159 -2.98 -24.28 -7.13
N SER A 160 -2.74 -23.00 -6.99
CA SER A 160 -3.06 -22.06 -8.05
C SER A 160 -2.03 -22.21 -9.16
N PRO A 161 -2.39 -22.06 -10.44
CA PRO A 161 -1.41 -21.91 -11.51
C PRO A 161 -0.47 -20.70 -11.28
N TYR A 162 -0.82 -19.84 -10.32
CA TYR A 162 -0.11 -18.64 -9.92
C TYR A 162 0.82 -18.81 -8.70
N GLY A 163 1.08 -20.05 -8.26
CA GLY A 163 1.92 -20.35 -7.10
C GLY A 163 1.13 -20.63 -5.82
N ASP A 164 1.82 -20.68 -4.69
CA ASP A 164 1.22 -20.88 -3.37
C ASP A 164 0.30 -19.70 -3.01
N ASN A 165 -1.01 -19.91 -2.97
CA ASN A 165 -2.01 -18.92 -2.54
C ASN A 165 -1.92 -18.63 -1.03
N ARG A 166 -0.75 -18.21 -0.58
CA ARG A 166 -0.52 -17.79 0.82
C ARG A 166 -0.95 -16.36 1.05
N GLU A 167 -1.15 -15.61 -0.03
CA GLU A 167 -1.49 -14.20 0.06
C GLU A 167 -2.87 -14.01 0.68
N ALA A 168 -2.94 -13.08 1.61
CA ALA A 168 -4.11 -12.79 2.40
C ALA A 168 -4.24 -11.28 2.64
N LEU A 169 -5.47 -10.84 2.90
CA LEU A 169 -5.70 -9.58 3.57
C LEU A 169 -5.91 -9.89 5.06
N LEU A 170 -5.05 -9.34 5.88
CA LEU A 170 -5.03 -9.50 7.32
C LEU A 170 -5.65 -8.25 7.94
N ILE A 171 -6.74 -8.40 8.68
CA ILE A 171 -7.48 -7.28 9.27
C ILE A 171 -7.22 -7.29 10.78
N PHE A 172 -6.73 -6.16 11.30
CA PHE A 172 -6.39 -5.96 12.70
C PHE A 172 -7.24 -4.83 13.30
N ASP A 173 -7.35 -4.81 14.62
CA ASP A 173 -7.80 -3.63 15.34
C ASP A 173 -6.81 -2.47 15.13
N ARG A 174 -7.29 -1.24 14.97
CA ARG A 174 -6.42 -0.08 14.76
C ARG A 174 -5.50 0.18 15.95
N LEU A 175 -5.93 -0.13 17.16
CA LEU A 175 -5.16 0.05 18.38
C LEU A 175 -4.33 -1.19 18.75
N ALA A 176 -4.18 -2.15 17.84
CA ALA A 176 -3.35 -3.34 18.07
C ALA A 176 -1.96 -2.95 18.60
N SER A 177 -1.48 -3.71 19.62
CA SER A 177 -0.19 -3.51 20.26
C SER A 177 0.34 -4.82 20.81
N GLY A 178 1.66 -5.02 20.80
CA GLY A 178 2.30 -6.26 21.23
C GLY A 178 2.07 -7.42 20.28
N GLU A 179 2.06 -8.65 20.79
CA GLU A 179 1.83 -9.85 19.99
C GLU A 179 0.35 -10.03 19.67
N VAL A 180 -0.02 -10.03 18.39
CA VAL A 180 -1.42 -10.08 17.95
C VAL A 180 -1.66 -10.97 16.74
N GLN A 181 -2.84 -11.59 16.71
CA GLN A 181 -3.40 -12.23 15.54
C GLN A 181 -4.39 -11.30 14.82
N PRO A 182 -4.55 -11.41 13.50
CA PRO A 182 -5.60 -10.67 12.80
C PRO A 182 -6.99 -11.09 13.30
N ILE A 183 -7.88 -10.12 13.45
CA ILE A 183 -9.29 -10.36 13.85
C ILE A 183 -10.10 -10.98 12.71
N ARG A 184 -9.69 -10.79 11.47
CA ARG A 184 -10.23 -11.44 10.25
C ARG A 184 -9.12 -11.66 9.24
N VAL A 185 -9.29 -12.69 8.42
CA VAL A 185 -8.38 -13.04 7.32
C VAL A 185 -9.21 -13.34 6.08
N ILE A 186 -8.93 -12.65 4.99
CA ILE A 186 -9.52 -12.94 3.67
C ILE A 186 -8.42 -13.64 2.85
N ARG A 187 -8.63 -14.92 2.51
CA ARG A 187 -7.69 -15.70 1.72
C ARG A 187 -8.35 -16.94 1.12
N GLY A 188 -7.75 -17.47 0.08
CA GLY A 188 -8.18 -18.71 -0.54
C GLY A 188 -8.36 -18.57 -2.04
N SER A 189 -8.63 -19.72 -2.69
CA SER A 189 -8.67 -19.81 -4.15
C SER A 189 -9.72 -18.91 -4.83
N LYS A 190 -10.83 -18.62 -4.14
CA LYS A 190 -11.88 -17.74 -4.68
C LYS A 190 -11.47 -16.27 -4.67
N THR A 191 -10.52 -15.88 -3.82
CA THR A 191 -10.05 -14.50 -3.77
C THR A 191 -9.31 -14.12 -5.05
N GLY A 192 -8.60 -15.08 -5.66
CA GLY A 192 -7.70 -14.85 -6.78
C GLY A 192 -6.43 -14.07 -6.42
N MET A 193 -6.18 -13.80 -5.14
CA MET A 193 -4.99 -13.07 -4.69
C MET A 193 -3.73 -13.93 -4.79
N HIS A 194 -2.64 -13.33 -5.30
CA HIS A 194 -1.33 -13.97 -5.42
C HIS A 194 -0.14 -13.00 -5.45
N ALA A 195 -0.37 -11.71 -5.67
CA ALA A 195 0.65 -10.66 -5.70
C ALA A 195 0.02 -9.28 -5.45
N VAL A 196 -0.61 -9.10 -4.29
CA VAL A 196 -1.19 -7.81 -3.86
C VAL A 196 -0.06 -6.81 -3.62
N ARG A 197 -0.13 -5.64 -4.26
CA ARG A 197 0.93 -4.62 -4.19
C ARG A 197 0.56 -3.44 -3.32
N GLN A 198 -0.61 -2.89 -3.51
CA GLN A 198 -1.10 -1.81 -2.66
C GLN A 198 -2.56 -2.03 -2.27
N ILE A 199 -2.91 -1.42 -1.15
CA ILE A 199 -4.26 -1.41 -0.58
C ILE A 199 -4.66 0.03 -0.37
N GLU A 200 -5.91 0.33 -0.68
CA GLU A 200 -6.62 1.54 -0.28
C GLU A 200 -7.89 1.15 0.44
N ILE A 201 -8.39 2.00 1.32
CA ILE A 201 -9.70 1.84 1.92
C ILE A 201 -10.58 3.02 1.56
N GLN A 202 -11.82 2.73 1.16
CA GLN A 202 -12.91 3.70 1.10
C GLN A 202 -13.71 3.58 2.40
N PRO A 203 -13.47 4.46 3.39
CA PRO A 203 -13.94 4.21 4.76
C PRO A 203 -15.47 4.32 4.90
N LYS A 204 -16.14 5.17 4.12
CA LYS A 204 -17.61 5.35 4.20
C LYS A 204 -18.37 4.04 3.95
N GLY A 205 -17.88 3.21 3.00
CA GLY A 205 -18.47 1.90 2.69
C GLY A 205 -17.75 0.72 3.35
N GLY A 206 -16.61 0.94 3.98
CA GLY A 206 -15.75 -0.13 4.49
C GLY A 206 -15.21 -1.02 3.36
N TRP A 207 -14.88 -0.41 2.21
CA TRP A 207 -14.37 -1.14 1.06
C TRP A 207 -12.85 -1.16 1.04
N ILE A 208 -12.29 -2.36 0.99
CA ILE A 208 -10.86 -2.61 0.76
C ILE A 208 -10.66 -2.72 -0.76
N VAL A 209 -9.83 -1.86 -1.32
CA VAL A 209 -9.47 -1.85 -2.74
C VAL A 209 -8.02 -2.28 -2.87
N ILE A 210 -7.75 -3.31 -3.65
CA ILE A 210 -6.39 -3.83 -3.86
C ILE A 210 -5.95 -3.70 -5.30
N SER A 211 -4.66 -3.47 -5.51
CA SER A 211 -4.00 -3.71 -6.79
C SER A 211 -3.27 -5.04 -6.77
N GLN A 212 -3.51 -5.86 -7.79
CA GLN A 212 -2.88 -7.15 -7.96
C GLN A 212 -2.17 -7.26 -9.29
N MET A 213 -0.91 -7.65 -9.24
CA MET A 213 -0.10 -7.90 -10.43
C MET A 213 -0.16 -9.36 -10.86
N THR A 214 0.30 -9.62 -12.09
CA THR A 214 0.68 -10.96 -12.53
C THR A 214 1.77 -11.53 -11.62
N ALA A 215 1.61 -12.77 -11.18
CA ALA A 215 2.61 -13.47 -10.39
C ALA A 215 3.55 -14.31 -11.26
N GLY A 216 4.81 -14.40 -10.81
CA GLY A 216 5.78 -15.32 -11.39
C GLY A 216 6.04 -15.09 -12.88
N GLU A 217 6.06 -16.17 -13.63
CA GLU A 217 6.39 -16.21 -15.06
C GLU A 217 5.19 -16.09 -16.00
N LEU A 218 4.01 -15.81 -15.48
CA LEU A 218 2.81 -15.68 -16.30
C LEU A 218 2.89 -14.47 -17.22
N PRO A 219 2.31 -14.56 -18.44
CA PRO A 219 2.27 -13.42 -19.34
C PRO A 219 1.35 -12.32 -18.79
N GLU A 220 1.83 -11.10 -18.81
CA GLU A 220 1.02 -9.94 -18.45
C GLU A 220 -0.07 -9.69 -19.52
N PRO A 221 -1.31 -9.36 -19.15
CA PRO A 221 -1.82 -9.02 -17.81
C PRO A 221 -2.54 -10.18 -17.08
N GLU A 222 -2.17 -11.42 -17.31
CA GLU A 222 -2.86 -12.56 -16.72
C GLU A 222 -2.87 -12.48 -15.18
N GLY A 223 -4.04 -12.72 -14.55
CA GLY A 223 -4.22 -12.63 -13.11
C GLY A 223 -4.17 -11.22 -12.53
N THR A 224 -3.99 -10.20 -13.37
CA THR A 224 -3.95 -8.79 -12.96
C THR A 224 -5.35 -8.23 -12.78
N TYR A 225 -5.60 -7.55 -11.66
CA TYR A 225 -6.87 -6.85 -11.43
C TYR A 225 -6.77 -5.78 -10.33
N ILE A 226 -7.74 -4.86 -10.33
CA ILE A 226 -8.12 -4.08 -9.16
C ILE A 226 -9.33 -4.78 -8.55
N GLY A 227 -9.26 -5.20 -7.29
CA GLY A 227 -10.31 -5.96 -6.62
C GLY A 227 -10.86 -5.22 -5.41
N VAL A 228 -12.16 -5.42 -5.12
CA VAL A 228 -12.83 -4.79 -3.99
C VAL A 228 -13.39 -5.85 -3.06
N TYR A 229 -13.05 -5.73 -1.77
CA TYR A 229 -13.54 -6.57 -0.67
C TYR A 229 -14.17 -5.67 0.41
N SER A 230 -14.88 -6.27 1.35
CA SER A 230 -15.35 -5.56 2.54
C SER A 230 -14.42 -5.81 3.73
N ILE A 231 -14.25 -4.80 4.60
CA ILE A 231 -13.58 -4.97 5.90
C ILE A 231 -14.27 -6.03 6.79
N ASN A 232 -15.52 -6.38 6.48
CA ASN A 232 -16.29 -7.40 7.17
C ASN A 232 -16.16 -8.81 6.56
N ASP A 233 -15.49 -8.93 5.41
CA ASP A 233 -15.27 -10.23 4.78
C ASP A 233 -14.26 -11.07 5.56
N SER A 234 -14.40 -12.39 5.49
CA SER A 234 -13.50 -13.36 6.10
C SER A 234 -13.50 -14.67 5.31
N GLY A 235 -12.38 -15.38 5.33
CA GLY A 235 -12.22 -16.67 4.68
C GLY A 235 -12.11 -16.58 3.15
N ASN A 236 -12.56 -17.62 2.46
CA ASN A 236 -12.39 -17.82 1.02
C ASN A 236 -13.55 -17.19 0.22
N VAL A 237 -13.54 -15.86 0.08
CA VAL A 237 -14.55 -15.10 -0.63
C VAL A 237 -13.97 -14.43 -1.89
N PRO A 238 -14.73 -14.33 -2.99
CA PRO A 238 -14.31 -13.59 -4.16
C PRO A 238 -14.40 -12.08 -3.90
N PRO A 239 -13.69 -11.25 -4.69
CA PRO A 239 -13.93 -9.81 -4.68
C PRO A 239 -15.37 -9.50 -5.12
N ARG A 240 -15.96 -8.47 -4.52
CA ARG A 240 -17.33 -8.02 -4.86
C ARG A 240 -17.38 -7.37 -6.24
N TRP A 241 -16.33 -6.66 -6.59
CA TRP A 241 -16.14 -6.03 -7.90
C TRP A 241 -14.69 -6.20 -8.33
N LYS A 242 -14.50 -6.21 -9.64
CA LYS A 242 -13.17 -6.34 -10.27
C LYS A 242 -13.05 -5.49 -11.52
N ILE A 243 -11.91 -4.81 -11.67
CA ILE A 243 -11.44 -4.27 -12.94
C ILE A 243 -10.30 -5.16 -13.41
N ASP A 244 -10.54 -6.05 -14.36
CA ASP A 244 -9.53 -6.99 -14.84
C ASP A 244 -8.52 -6.33 -15.79
N GLY A 245 -7.29 -6.79 -15.76
CA GLY A 245 -6.30 -6.49 -16.79
C GLY A 245 -6.68 -7.14 -18.12
N LYS A 246 -7.25 -6.34 -19.03
CA LYS A 246 -7.70 -6.76 -20.36
C LYS A 246 -7.29 -5.71 -21.39
N PRO A 247 -7.27 -6.05 -22.68
CA PRO A 247 -7.02 -5.05 -23.72
C PRO A 247 -7.97 -3.83 -23.65
N SER A 248 -9.23 -4.05 -23.27
CA SER A 248 -10.23 -2.99 -23.11
C SER A 248 -9.97 -2.02 -21.96
N THR A 249 -9.30 -2.45 -20.89
CA THR A 249 -8.91 -1.60 -19.77
C THR A 249 -7.53 -0.97 -19.96
N GLY A 250 -6.72 -1.55 -20.84
CA GLY A 250 -5.33 -1.17 -21.06
C GLY A 250 -4.38 -1.55 -19.94
N MET A 251 -4.88 -1.93 -18.77
CA MET A 251 -4.08 -2.25 -17.58
C MET A 251 -3.24 -3.51 -17.79
N LYS A 252 -1.94 -3.45 -17.45
CA LYS A 252 -0.99 -4.55 -17.63
C LYS A 252 -0.32 -4.98 -16.33
N LYS A 253 0.17 -4.03 -15.53
CA LYS A 253 0.91 -4.31 -14.31
C LYS A 253 0.69 -3.22 -13.26
N PRO A 254 -0.51 -3.16 -12.66
CA PRO A 254 -0.84 -2.17 -11.65
C PRO A 254 0.05 -2.38 -10.43
N HIS A 255 0.70 -1.33 -9.99
CA HIS A 255 1.53 -1.34 -8.79
C HIS A 255 0.90 -0.47 -7.71
N GLY A 256 0.71 0.82 -7.99
CA GLY A 256 0.11 1.77 -7.07
C GLY A 256 -1.36 2.01 -7.35
N ILE A 257 -2.15 2.27 -6.30
CA ILE A 257 -3.54 2.72 -6.40
C ILE A 257 -3.77 3.92 -5.49
N ALA A 258 -4.73 4.75 -5.87
CA ALA A 258 -5.28 5.81 -5.05
C ALA A 258 -6.77 5.99 -5.35
N LEU A 259 -7.53 6.48 -4.39
CA LEU A 259 -8.95 6.73 -4.54
C LEU A 259 -9.22 8.24 -4.59
N ASP A 260 -10.02 8.68 -5.55
CA ASP A 260 -10.58 10.04 -5.60
C ASP A 260 -12.10 9.97 -5.33
N PRO A 261 -12.53 10.15 -4.09
CA PRO A 261 -13.95 10.05 -3.74
C PRO A 261 -14.79 11.19 -4.33
N ASN A 262 -14.19 12.35 -4.61
CA ASN A 262 -14.90 13.49 -5.17
C ASN A 262 -15.34 13.25 -6.62
N HIS A 263 -14.51 12.52 -7.37
CA HIS A 263 -14.79 12.19 -8.78
C HIS A 263 -15.21 10.74 -8.98
N LYS A 264 -15.25 9.93 -7.89
CA LYS A 264 -15.56 8.49 -7.93
C LYS A 264 -14.61 7.73 -8.84
N GLU A 265 -13.33 8.00 -8.68
CA GLU A 265 -12.27 7.46 -9.53
C GLU A 265 -11.30 6.58 -8.73
N VAL A 266 -10.88 5.47 -9.35
CA VAL A 266 -9.72 4.67 -8.94
C VAL A 266 -8.57 5.01 -9.87
N ILE A 267 -7.49 5.52 -9.29
CA ILE A 267 -6.28 5.93 -10.01
C ILE A 267 -5.24 4.83 -9.84
N VAL A 268 -4.66 4.36 -10.93
CA VAL A 268 -3.75 3.22 -10.97
C VAL A 268 -2.42 3.61 -11.60
N ALA A 269 -1.33 3.43 -10.89
CA ALA A 269 0.01 3.52 -11.45
C ALA A 269 0.40 2.17 -12.06
N ASP A 270 0.49 2.11 -13.39
CA ASP A 270 0.87 0.90 -14.12
C ASP A 270 2.35 0.93 -14.48
N MET A 271 3.14 0.08 -13.83
CA MET A 271 4.60 0.08 -13.99
C MET A 271 5.07 -0.47 -15.34
N ARG A 272 4.26 -1.27 -16.05
CA ARG A 272 4.62 -1.76 -17.38
C ARG A 272 4.39 -0.69 -18.44
N LEU A 273 3.38 0.11 -18.26
CA LEU A 273 3.03 1.19 -19.19
C LEU A 273 3.81 2.47 -18.90
N ASN A 274 4.45 2.61 -17.72
CA ASN A 274 4.95 3.89 -17.20
C ASN A 274 3.89 4.98 -17.27
N ALA A 275 2.67 4.65 -16.87
CA ALA A 275 1.50 5.49 -17.02
C ALA A 275 0.58 5.46 -15.80
N ILE A 276 -0.22 6.49 -15.68
CA ILE A 276 -1.35 6.54 -14.75
C ILE A 276 -2.62 6.28 -15.55
N LEU A 277 -3.41 5.32 -15.07
CA LEU A 277 -4.74 5.00 -15.58
C LEU A 277 -5.78 5.46 -14.58
N THR A 278 -6.89 6.02 -15.05
CA THR A 278 -8.01 6.45 -14.22
C THR A 278 -9.27 5.72 -14.64
N PHE A 279 -9.93 5.08 -13.67
CA PHE A 279 -11.18 4.36 -13.88
C PHE A 279 -12.31 5.02 -13.09
N TYR A 280 -13.39 5.39 -13.76
CA TYR A 280 -14.63 5.80 -13.09
C TYR A 280 -15.28 4.56 -12.48
N PHE A 281 -15.46 4.55 -11.15
CA PHE A 281 -15.91 3.37 -10.42
C PHE A 281 -16.84 3.77 -9.27
N PRO A 282 -18.07 4.24 -9.59
CA PRO A 282 -18.98 4.83 -8.61
C PRO A 282 -19.52 3.84 -7.57
N GLU A 283 -19.41 2.53 -7.81
CA GLU A 283 -19.98 1.49 -6.97
C GLU A 283 -19.40 1.45 -5.56
N ILE A 284 -18.21 2.01 -5.37
CA ILE A 284 -17.52 2.01 -4.06
C ILE A 284 -17.59 3.34 -3.31
N PHE A 285 -18.20 4.40 -3.90
CA PHE A 285 -18.21 5.76 -3.33
C PHE A 285 -19.57 6.27 -2.86
#